data_1568db8bcdeed90d63e98ce40e60f36f
#
_entry.id   1568db8bcdeed90d63e98ce40e60f36f
#
_cell.length_a   1.000
_cell.length_b   1.000
_cell.length_c   1.000
_cell.angle_alpha   90.00
_cell.angle_beta   90.00
_cell.angle_gamma   90.00
#
_symmetry.space_group_name_H-M   'P 1'
#
loop_
_entity.id
_entity.type
_entity.pdbx_description
1 polymer ?
#
loop_
_entity_poly.entity_id
_entity_poly.type
_entity_poly.pdbx_seq_one_letter_code
_entity_poly.pdbx_strand_id
1 'polypeptide(L)'
;MKPGLSIIIPMLDERRTLPSLLENLASLESSATEIIFADGGSTDGSRELVARSGFRLLDAPRGRARQMNAGAASASGEVLLFLHADSRLPENCETLIFSALERESCAAGCFRLRFDTDHPLMKICAFMSTFRVKRRQIAFGDQGIFVKKTLFCKLGGFPDIPLMEDYRFSEMLVRETKIAVADGFITTSARRFTNGGMLRTMWKMQKIQHFYRKGVAPEELLKLYRDVR
;
A
#
# COMPACT_ATOMS: atom_id res chain seq x y z
N MET A 1 -17.31 -16.54 -11.79
CA MET A 1 -17.65 -15.80 -10.56
C MET A 1 -16.88 -14.48 -10.57
N LYS A 2 -17.42 -13.41 -9.99
CA LYS A 2 -16.64 -12.18 -9.79
C LYS A 2 -15.56 -12.45 -8.72
N PRO A 3 -14.34 -11.91 -8.86
CA PRO A 3 -13.32 -12.04 -7.82
C PRO A 3 -13.78 -11.40 -6.52
N GLY A 4 -13.45 -12.01 -5.38
CA GLY A 4 -13.71 -11.44 -4.07
C GLY A 4 -12.75 -10.29 -3.76
N LEU A 5 -11.49 -10.42 -4.22
CA LEU A 5 -10.39 -9.50 -3.96
C LEU A 5 -9.75 -9.02 -5.27
N SER A 6 -9.47 -7.71 -5.39
CA SER A 6 -8.58 -7.16 -6.42
C SER A 6 -7.36 -6.53 -5.74
N ILE A 7 -6.16 -7.00 -6.09
CA ILE A 7 -4.88 -6.46 -5.65
C ILE A 7 -4.40 -5.46 -6.69
N ILE A 8 -4.22 -4.21 -6.28
CA ILE A 8 -3.81 -3.10 -7.13
C ILE A 8 -2.39 -2.67 -6.75
N ILE A 9 -1.48 -2.71 -7.72
CA ILE A 9 -0.06 -2.45 -7.52
C ILE A 9 0.35 -1.25 -8.38
N PRO A 10 0.48 -0.04 -7.79
CA PRO A 10 1.06 1.09 -8.50
C PRO A 10 2.55 0.84 -8.76
N MET A 11 3.01 1.01 -9.99
CA MET A 11 4.36 0.70 -10.43
C MET A 11 4.98 1.84 -11.23
N LEU A 12 6.23 2.19 -10.91
CA LEU A 12 7.05 3.12 -11.69
C LEU A 12 8.53 2.81 -11.46
N ASP A 13 9.21 2.26 -12.49
CA ASP A 13 10.63 1.91 -12.46
C ASP A 13 11.01 1.00 -11.27
N GLU A 14 10.30 -0.13 -11.14
CA GLU A 14 10.42 -1.08 -10.02
C GLU A 14 11.06 -2.43 -10.44
N ARG A 15 11.86 -2.45 -11.53
CA ARG A 15 12.48 -3.68 -12.07
C ARG A 15 13.19 -4.52 -11.02
N ARG A 16 13.80 -3.89 -10.01
CA ARG A 16 14.59 -4.59 -8.98
C ARG A 16 13.73 -5.32 -7.96
N THR A 17 12.54 -4.83 -7.66
CA THR A 17 11.63 -5.38 -6.64
C THR A 17 10.63 -6.37 -7.22
N LEU A 18 10.28 -6.20 -8.48
CA LEU A 18 9.27 -7.00 -9.18
C LEU A 18 9.51 -8.51 -9.15
N PRO A 19 10.72 -9.08 -9.37
CA PRO A 19 10.90 -10.53 -9.39
C PRO A 19 10.38 -11.20 -8.10
N SER A 20 10.73 -10.68 -6.94
CA SER A 20 10.28 -11.20 -5.65
C SER A 20 8.78 -10.99 -5.40
N LEU A 21 8.22 -9.88 -5.89
CA LEU A 21 6.79 -9.63 -5.80
C LEU A 21 6.00 -10.58 -6.71
N LEU A 22 6.42 -10.75 -7.96
CA LEU A 22 5.76 -11.64 -8.92
C LEU A 22 5.73 -13.08 -8.44
N GLU A 23 6.84 -13.59 -7.85
CA GLU A 23 6.91 -14.88 -7.21
C GLU A 23 5.92 -15.00 -6.04
N ASN A 24 5.86 -14.01 -5.16
CA ASN A 24 4.90 -13.96 -4.05
C ASN A 24 3.45 -13.94 -4.55
N LEU A 25 3.15 -13.15 -5.58
CA LEU A 25 1.79 -13.09 -6.13
C LEU A 25 1.38 -14.37 -6.83
N ALA A 26 2.32 -15.07 -7.49
CA ALA A 26 2.06 -16.37 -8.12
C ALA A 26 1.79 -17.48 -7.10
N SER A 27 2.30 -17.34 -5.86
CA SER A 27 2.01 -18.27 -4.77
C SER A 27 0.67 -18.04 -4.07
N LEU A 28 -0.01 -16.93 -4.36
CA LEU A 28 -1.36 -16.66 -3.83
C LEU A 28 -2.37 -17.52 -4.59
N GLU A 29 -2.61 -18.72 -4.13
CA GLU A 29 -3.51 -19.69 -4.73
C GLU A 29 -4.99 -19.30 -4.52
N SER A 30 -5.48 -18.34 -5.29
CA SER A 30 -6.92 -18.10 -5.32
C SER A 30 -7.39 -17.71 -6.71
N SER A 31 -8.22 -18.55 -7.31
CA SER A 31 -8.98 -18.21 -8.53
C SER A 31 -9.96 -17.05 -8.32
N ALA A 32 -10.14 -16.60 -7.07
CA ALA A 32 -11.00 -15.49 -6.67
C ALA A 32 -10.24 -14.17 -6.48
N THR A 33 -8.94 -14.11 -6.77
CA THR A 33 -8.13 -12.90 -6.65
C THR A 33 -7.75 -12.36 -8.03
N GLU A 34 -8.08 -11.12 -8.29
CA GLU A 34 -7.63 -10.36 -9.47
C GLU A 34 -6.38 -9.53 -9.11
N ILE A 35 -5.34 -9.56 -9.95
CA ILE A 35 -4.10 -8.81 -9.74
C ILE A 35 -3.91 -7.83 -10.90
N ILE A 36 -3.76 -6.54 -10.57
CA ILE A 36 -3.67 -5.44 -11.53
C ILE A 36 -2.44 -4.59 -11.22
N PHE A 37 -1.50 -4.54 -12.14
CA PHE A 37 -0.39 -3.60 -12.12
C PHE A 37 -0.80 -2.32 -12.84
N ALA A 38 -0.73 -1.17 -12.17
CA ALA A 38 -0.99 0.14 -12.73
C ALA A 38 0.33 0.88 -12.95
N ASP A 39 0.81 0.88 -14.21
CA ASP A 39 2.11 1.45 -14.58
C ASP A 39 2.02 2.94 -14.88
N GLY A 40 2.88 3.72 -14.23
CA GLY A 40 2.98 5.19 -14.41
C GLY A 40 3.93 5.64 -15.51
N GLY A 41 4.25 4.77 -16.48
CA GLY A 41 5.20 5.02 -17.56
C GLY A 41 6.63 4.60 -17.22
N SER A 42 6.82 3.36 -16.75
CA SER A 42 8.14 2.77 -16.48
C SER A 42 8.99 2.63 -17.73
N THR A 43 10.30 2.85 -17.59
CA THR A 43 11.30 2.81 -18.69
C THR A 43 12.45 1.84 -18.42
N ASP A 44 12.46 1.19 -17.26
CA ASP A 44 13.57 0.34 -16.78
C ASP A 44 13.41 -1.17 -17.11
N GLY A 45 12.37 -1.56 -17.84
CA GLY A 45 12.03 -2.96 -18.14
C GLY A 45 11.02 -3.58 -17.16
N SER A 46 10.43 -2.79 -16.25
CA SER A 46 9.38 -3.23 -15.33
C SER A 46 8.15 -3.75 -16.07
N ARG A 47 7.73 -3.07 -17.12
CA ARG A 47 6.55 -3.41 -17.95
C ARG A 47 6.70 -4.79 -18.58
N GLU A 48 7.87 -5.08 -19.16
CA GLU A 48 8.17 -6.33 -19.80
C GLU A 48 8.16 -7.50 -18.80
N LEU A 49 8.63 -7.29 -17.57
CA LEU A 49 8.58 -8.30 -16.51
C LEU A 49 7.13 -8.64 -16.14
N VAL A 50 6.28 -7.64 -15.95
CA VAL A 50 4.86 -7.87 -15.63
C VAL A 50 4.13 -8.50 -16.80
N ALA A 51 4.36 -8.04 -18.04
CA ALA A 51 3.73 -8.62 -19.23
C ALA A 51 4.04 -10.11 -19.40
N ARG A 52 5.28 -10.53 -19.06
CA ARG A 52 5.70 -11.95 -19.13
C ARG A 52 5.13 -12.80 -18.00
N SER A 53 4.73 -12.20 -16.88
CA SER A 53 4.15 -12.94 -15.74
C SER A 53 2.69 -13.36 -15.94
N GLY A 54 2.03 -12.82 -16.98
CA GLY A 54 0.60 -13.08 -17.25
C GLY A 54 -0.36 -12.26 -16.39
N PHE A 55 0.12 -11.44 -15.46
CA PHE A 55 -0.73 -10.54 -14.69
C PHE A 55 -1.23 -9.36 -15.54
N ARG A 56 -2.37 -8.83 -15.15
CA ARG A 56 -2.97 -7.70 -15.85
C ARG A 56 -2.15 -6.43 -15.68
N LEU A 57 -1.73 -5.82 -16.77
CA LEU A 57 -1.00 -4.57 -16.82
C LEU A 57 -1.91 -3.46 -17.39
N LEU A 58 -1.98 -2.32 -16.70
CA LEU A 58 -2.76 -1.15 -17.06
C LEU A 58 -1.84 0.06 -17.17
N ASP A 59 -1.99 0.84 -18.24
CA ASP A 59 -1.39 2.17 -18.35
C ASP A 59 -2.16 3.17 -17.48
N ALA A 60 -1.44 3.90 -16.65
CA ALA A 60 -2.04 4.86 -15.73
C ALA A 60 -1.26 6.20 -15.74
N PRO A 61 -1.90 7.32 -15.46
CA PRO A 61 -1.21 8.59 -15.28
C PRO A 61 -0.18 8.48 -14.14
N ARG A 62 1.00 9.09 -14.35
CA ARG A 62 2.07 9.11 -13.36
C ARG A 62 1.61 9.77 -12.06
N GLY A 63 1.83 9.08 -10.95
CA GLY A 63 1.47 9.51 -9.59
C GLY A 63 0.82 8.38 -8.82
N ARG A 64 1.29 8.09 -7.60
CA ARG A 64 0.85 6.90 -6.84
C ARG A 64 -0.66 6.86 -6.66
N ALA A 65 -1.27 7.97 -6.22
CA ALA A 65 -2.72 8.07 -6.08
C ALA A 65 -3.44 7.82 -7.41
N ARG A 66 -2.98 8.43 -8.50
CA ARG A 66 -3.56 8.27 -9.84
C ARG A 66 -3.49 6.83 -10.33
N GLN A 67 -2.35 6.18 -10.14
CA GLN A 67 -2.15 4.77 -10.50
C GLN A 67 -3.07 3.85 -9.69
N MET A 68 -3.15 4.05 -8.36
CA MET A 68 -4.06 3.29 -7.49
C MET A 68 -5.52 3.50 -7.89
N ASN A 69 -5.94 4.73 -8.18
CA ASN A 69 -7.30 5.04 -8.61
C ASN A 69 -7.62 4.43 -9.98
N ALA A 70 -6.69 4.47 -10.94
CA ALA A 70 -6.85 3.85 -12.25
C ALA A 70 -7.00 2.32 -12.13
N GLY A 71 -6.17 1.67 -11.31
CA GLY A 71 -6.30 0.25 -11.00
C GLY A 71 -7.63 -0.09 -10.37
N ALA A 72 -8.07 0.70 -9.37
CA ALA A 72 -9.35 0.51 -8.69
C ALA A 72 -10.56 0.69 -9.62
N ALA A 73 -10.50 1.62 -10.55
CA ALA A 73 -11.56 1.83 -11.55
C ALA A 73 -11.74 0.61 -12.47
N SER A 74 -10.64 -0.09 -12.79
CA SER A 74 -10.64 -1.28 -13.65
C SER A 74 -10.85 -2.59 -12.90
N ALA A 75 -10.79 -2.58 -11.58
CA ALA A 75 -10.94 -3.74 -10.71
C ALA A 75 -12.40 -4.25 -10.67
N SER A 76 -12.57 -5.56 -10.55
CA SER A 76 -13.91 -6.21 -10.47
C SER A 76 -14.23 -6.76 -9.08
N GLY A 77 -13.25 -6.90 -8.18
CA GLY A 77 -13.40 -7.44 -6.84
C GLY A 77 -14.26 -6.60 -5.91
N GLU A 78 -14.87 -7.26 -4.93
CA GLU A 78 -15.67 -6.60 -3.89
C GLU A 78 -14.81 -5.84 -2.88
N VAL A 79 -13.59 -6.32 -2.65
CA VAL A 79 -12.57 -5.69 -1.80
C VAL A 79 -11.38 -5.32 -2.67
N LEU A 80 -10.86 -4.12 -2.48
CA LEU A 80 -9.65 -3.61 -3.12
C LEU A 80 -8.51 -3.63 -2.09
N LEU A 81 -7.37 -4.20 -2.46
CA LEU A 81 -6.13 -4.16 -1.71
C LEU A 81 -5.09 -3.35 -2.49
N PHE A 82 -4.52 -2.32 -1.89
CA PHE A 82 -3.45 -1.52 -2.47
C PHE A 82 -2.10 -1.98 -1.92
N LEU A 83 -1.26 -2.51 -2.80
CA LEU A 83 0.01 -3.14 -2.47
C LEU A 83 1.17 -2.39 -3.13
N HIS A 84 2.19 -2.02 -2.37
CA HIS A 84 3.42 -1.44 -2.93
C HIS A 84 4.27 -2.50 -3.64
N ALA A 85 4.97 -2.10 -4.71
CA ALA A 85 5.79 -3.00 -5.54
C ALA A 85 7.02 -3.59 -4.81
N ASP A 86 7.34 -3.10 -3.63
CA ASP A 86 8.42 -3.60 -2.76
C ASP A 86 7.92 -4.35 -1.53
N SER A 87 6.65 -4.76 -1.54
CA SER A 87 5.99 -5.46 -0.43
C SER A 87 5.54 -6.86 -0.82
N ARG A 88 5.48 -7.77 0.14
CA ARG A 88 5.00 -9.16 -0.02
C ARG A 88 3.86 -9.45 0.92
N LEU A 89 2.85 -10.13 0.41
CA LEU A 89 1.67 -10.55 1.16
C LEU A 89 1.89 -11.90 1.84
N PRO A 90 1.21 -12.19 2.94
CA PRO A 90 1.11 -13.56 3.47
C PRO A 90 0.27 -14.44 2.50
N GLU A 91 0.59 -15.73 2.42
CA GLU A 91 -0.06 -16.68 1.50
C GLU A 91 -1.59 -16.68 1.63
N ASN A 92 -2.09 -16.60 2.84
CA ASN A 92 -3.51 -16.57 3.16
C ASN A 92 -4.10 -15.15 3.26
N CYS A 93 -3.57 -14.19 2.53
CA CYS A 93 -3.93 -12.77 2.63
C CYS A 93 -5.43 -12.53 2.43
N GLU A 94 -6.09 -13.24 1.50
CA GLU A 94 -7.51 -13.12 1.24
C GLU A 94 -8.35 -13.49 2.47
N THR A 95 -8.10 -14.64 3.06
CA THR A 95 -8.76 -15.10 4.30
C THR A 95 -8.57 -14.11 5.44
N LEU A 96 -7.35 -13.59 5.61
CA LEU A 96 -7.04 -12.61 6.67
C LEU A 96 -7.78 -11.28 6.47
N ILE A 97 -7.91 -10.81 5.23
CA ILE A 97 -8.67 -9.60 4.88
C ILE A 97 -10.15 -9.77 5.24
N PHE A 98 -10.79 -10.82 4.70
CA PHE A 98 -12.22 -11.03 4.92
C PHE A 98 -12.53 -11.27 6.40
N SER A 99 -11.73 -12.09 7.09
CA SER A 99 -11.88 -12.31 8.54
C SER A 99 -11.72 -11.02 9.35
N ALA A 100 -10.82 -10.12 8.97
CA ALA A 100 -10.64 -8.85 9.67
C ALA A 100 -11.83 -7.92 9.47
N LEU A 101 -12.35 -7.82 8.24
CA LEU A 101 -13.51 -7.00 7.92
C LEU A 101 -14.78 -7.49 8.62
N GLU A 102 -14.97 -8.81 8.68
CA GLU A 102 -16.12 -9.43 9.32
C GLU A 102 -16.04 -9.29 10.85
N ARG A 103 -14.93 -9.70 11.46
CA ARG A 103 -14.73 -9.68 12.92
C ARG A 103 -14.94 -8.30 13.53
N GLU A 104 -14.48 -7.24 12.88
CA GLU A 104 -14.59 -5.87 13.37
C GLU A 104 -15.78 -5.11 12.78
N SER A 105 -16.62 -5.79 11.94
CA SER A 105 -17.74 -5.18 11.21
C SER A 105 -17.31 -3.89 10.50
N CYS A 106 -16.11 -3.92 9.90
CA CYS A 106 -15.49 -2.77 9.25
C CYS A 106 -15.60 -2.87 7.72
N ALA A 107 -15.41 -1.74 7.05
CA ALA A 107 -15.33 -1.69 5.60
C ALA A 107 -13.92 -1.43 5.05
N ALA A 108 -12.93 -1.24 5.93
CA ALA A 108 -11.54 -1.02 5.57
C ALA A 108 -10.58 -1.58 6.63
N GLY A 109 -9.34 -1.83 6.23
CA GLY A 109 -8.29 -2.29 7.14
C GLY A 109 -6.90 -2.23 6.52
N CYS A 110 -5.92 -2.75 7.26
CA CYS A 110 -4.55 -2.94 6.80
C CYS A 110 -3.92 -4.15 7.51
N PHE A 111 -2.75 -4.56 7.05
CA PHE A 111 -1.95 -5.59 7.70
C PHE A 111 -1.06 -5.00 8.81
N ARG A 112 -0.54 -5.90 9.66
CA ARG A 112 0.61 -5.58 10.51
C ARG A 112 1.86 -5.45 9.65
N LEU A 113 2.69 -4.46 9.95
CA LEU A 113 3.92 -4.25 9.20
C LEU A 113 5.05 -5.16 9.71
N ARG A 114 5.86 -5.68 8.77
CA ARG A 114 7.17 -6.29 9.03
C ARG A 114 8.14 -5.76 7.97
N PHE A 115 9.40 -5.60 8.34
CA PHE A 115 10.47 -5.31 7.38
C PHE A 115 11.24 -6.58 7.04
N ASP A 116 11.86 -6.61 5.85
CA ASP A 116 12.72 -7.69 5.34
C ASP A 116 14.10 -7.74 6.04
N THR A 117 14.18 -7.30 7.30
CA THR A 117 15.38 -7.27 8.12
C THR A 117 15.06 -7.52 9.59
N ASP A 118 16.00 -8.19 10.28
CA ASP A 118 15.90 -8.46 11.71
C ASP A 118 16.40 -7.34 12.62
N HIS A 119 16.80 -6.19 12.03
CA HIS A 119 17.36 -5.09 12.80
C HIS A 119 16.36 -4.57 13.87
N PRO A 120 16.77 -4.42 15.16
CA PRO A 120 15.87 -4.06 16.26
C PRO A 120 15.08 -2.78 16.04
N LEU A 121 15.72 -1.74 15.48
CA LEU A 121 15.04 -0.47 15.17
C LEU A 121 13.90 -0.66 14.17
N MET A 122 14.05 -1.57 13.20
CA MET A 122 12.99 -1.86 12.22
C MET A 122 11.84 -2.64 12.86
N LYS A 123 12.13 -3.54 13.81
CA LYS A 123 11.08 -4.21 14.61
C LYS A 123 10.28 -3.19 15.44
N ILE A 124 10.96 -2.23 16.06
CA ILE A 124 10.30 -1.13 16.79
C ILE A 124 9.47 -0.26 15.84
N CYS A 125 10.00 0.11 14.67
CA CYS A 125 9.30 0.89 13.67
C CYS A 125 8.02 0.18 13.20
N ALA A 126 8.08 -1.12 12.90
CA ALA A 126 6.96 -1.94 12.50
C ALA A 126 5.88 -2.03 13.60
N PHE A 127 6.30 -2.25 14.85
CA PHE A 127 5.40 -2.25 16.01
C PHE A 127 4.69 -0.91 16.17
N MET A 128 5.45 0.20 16.13
CA MET A 128 4.89 1.56 16.25
C MET A 128 3.94 1.91 15.10
N SER A 129 4.19 1.38 13.88
CA SER A 129 3.27 1.54 12.74
C SER A 129 1.93 0.85 13.01
N THR A 130 1.93 -0.37 13.51
CA THR A 130 0.71 -1.09 13.89
C THR A 130 0.00 -0.41 15.08
N PHE A 131 0.76 0.05 16.08
CA PHE A 131 0.22 0.79 17.23
C PHE A 131 -0.46 2.10 16.81
N ARG A 132 0.13 2.83 15.84
CA ARG A 132 -0.47 4.03 15.26
C ARG A 132 -1.86 3.74 14.67
N VAL A 133 -2.02 2.66 13.88
CA VAL A 133 -3.32 2.29 13.32
C VAL A 133 -4.33 2.05 14.44
N LYS A 134 -3.98 1.25 15.44
CA LYS A 134 -4.87 0.91 16.56
C LYS A 134 -5.30 2.13 17.38
N ARG A 135 -4.43 3.14 17.54
CA ARG A 135 -4.70 4.31 18.39
C ARG A 135 -5.19 5.54 17.64
N ARG A 136 -4.74 5.73 16.40
CA ARG A 136 -5.03 6.93 15.61
C ARG A 136 -5.79 6.65 14.33
N GLN A 137 -6.01 5.37 14.01
CA GLN A 137 -6.72 4.96 12.82
C GLN A 137 -6.10 5.52 11.51
N ILE A 138 -4.77 5.61 11.46
CA ILE A 138 -4.00 6.04 10.30
C ILE A 138 -3.14 4.89 9.82
N ALA A 139 -3.47 4.33 8.67
CA ALA A 139 -2.66 3.36 7.94
C ALA A 139 -1.84 4.05 6.85
N PHE A 140 -0.65 3.53 6.56
CA PHE A 140 0.14 3.94 5.41
C PHE A 140 0.15 2.86 4.34
N GLY A 141 0.49 3.23 3.11
CA GLY A 141 0.47 2.33 1.96
C GLY A 141 1.36 1.10 2.11
N ASP A 142 2.47 1.19 2.87
CA ASP A 142 3.36 0.07 3.19
C ASP A 142 2.70 -1.02 4.08
N GLN A 143 1.55 -0.73 4.66
CA GLN A 143 0.74 -1.68 5.43
C GLN A 143 -0.31 -2.42 4.60
N GLY A 144 -0.38 -2.21 3.29
CA GLY A 144 -1.37 -2.85 2.42
C GLY A 144 -2.80 -2.48 2.83
N ILE A 145 -3.25 -1.29 2.47
CA ILE A 145 -4.61 -0.82 2.78
C ILE A 145 -5.61 -1.60 1.95
N PHE A 146 -6.59 -2.22 2.61
CA PHE A 146 -7.71 -2.86 1.94
C PHE A 146 -9.04 -2.18 2.31
N VAL A 147 -9.97 -2.13 1.36
CA VAL A 147 -11.23 -1.42 1.53
C VAL A 147 -12.32 -2.04 0.65
N LYS A 148 -13.57 -2.10 1.14
CA LYS A 148 -14.71 -2.47 0.32
C LYS A 148 -14.86 -1.50 -0.86
N LYS A 149 -14.98 -2.02 -2.07
CA LYS A 149 -15.05 -1.21 -3.30
C LYS A 149 -16.16 -0.16 -3.25
N THR A 150 -17.29 -0.51 -2.66
CA THR A 150 -18.41 0.42 -2.48
C THR A 150 -18.03 1.65 -1.65
N LEU A 151 -17.28 1.46 -0.55
CA LEU A 151 -16.80 2.56 0.28
C LEU A 151 -15.72 3.37 -0.45
N PHE A 152 -14.78 2.70 -1.15
CA PHE A 152 -13.76 3.38 -1.95
C PHE A 152 -14.38 4.32 -2.99
N CYS A 153 -15.38 3.85 -3.74
CA CYS A 153 -16.12 4.64 -4.71
C CYS A 153 -16.89 5.80 -4.05
N LYS A 154 -17.55 5.55 -2.91
CA LYS A 154 -18.27 6.58 -2.14
C LYS A 154 -17.35 7.73 -1.73
N LEU A 155 -16.10 7.41 -1.35
CA LEU A 155 -15.10 8.39 -0.93
C LEU A 155 -14.42 9.11 -2.11
N GLY A 156 -14.61 8.66 -3.35
CA GLY A 156 -13.97 9.22 -4.54
C GLY A 156 -12.52 8.77 -4.74
N GLY A 157 -12.09 7.72 -4.02
CA GLY A 157 -10.73 7.15 -4.12
C GLY A 157 -9.67 7.90 -3.33
N PHE A 158 -8.39 7.64 -3.67
CA PHE A 158 -7.27 8.38 -3.09
C PHE A 158 -7.23 9.81 -3.60
N PRO A 159 -7.00 10.80 -2.71
CA PRO A 159 -6.78 12.18 -3.13
C PRO A 159 -5.59 12.32 -4.07
N ASP A 160 -5.73 13.09 -5.14
CA ASP A 160 -4.66 13.35 -6.12
C ASP A 160 -3.66 14.36 -5.57
N ILE A 161 -2.87 13.94 -4.59
CA ILE A 161 -1.79 14.71 -3.97
C ILE A 161 -0.46 13.95 -4.11
N PRO A 162 0.67 14.66 -4.23
CA PRO A 162 1.96 14.03 -4.55
C PRO A 162 2.58 13.24 -3.41
N LEU A 163 2.11 13.44 -2.18
CA LEU A 163 2.59 12.78 -0.96
C LEU A 163 1.51 12.80 0.12
N MET A 164 1.47 11.80 1.02
CA MET A 164 0.50 11.64 2.11
C MET A 164 -0.93 11.32 1.64
N GLU A 165 -1.09 10.81 0.43
CA GLU A 165 -2.37 10.35 -0.13
C GLU A 165 -2.99 9.24 0.73
N ASP A 166 -2.19 8.34 1.27
CA ASP A 166 -2.58 7.25 2.17
C ASP A 166 -3.02 7.77 3.56
N TYR A 167 -2.29 8.76 4.09
CA TYR A 167 -2.67 9.44 5.34
C TYR A 167 -4.03 10.12 5.17
N ARG A 168 -4.18 10.91 4.12
CA ARG A 168 -5.43 11.63 3.84
C ARG A 168 -6.59 10.67 3.58
N PHE A 169 -6.33 9.59 2.88
CA PHE A 169 -7.33 8.55 2.66
C PHE A 169 -7.75 7.87 3.97
N SER A 170 -6.80 7.61 4.88
CA SER A 170 -7.12 7.11 6.22
C SER A 170 -8.03 8.07 6.99
N GLU A 171 -7.78 9.40 6.93
CA GLU A 171 -8.67 10.40 7.53
C GLU A 171 -10.09 10.39 6.93
N MET A 172 -10.21 10.11 5.63
CA MET A 172 -11.51 9.95 4.97
C MET A 172 -12.22 8.68 5.42
N LEU A 173 -11.48 7.55 5.49
CA LEU A 173 -12.01 6.26 5.94
C LEU A 173 -12.59 6.33 7.36
N VAL A 174 -11.88 6.97 8.28
CA VAL A 174 -12.28 7.03 9.71
C VAL A 174 -13.61 7.74 9.94
N ARG A 175 -14.03 8.60 9.01
CA ARG A 175 -15.35 9.26 9.05
C ARG A 175 -16.51 8.29 8.77
N GLU A 176 -16.22 7.17 8.12
CA GLU A 176 -17.22 6.21 7.66
C GLU A 176 -17.11 4.85 8.38
N THR A 177 -15.90 4.43 8.74
CA THR A 177 -15.63 3.12 9.33
C THR A 177 -14.37 3.14 10.16
N LYS A 178 -14.19 2.16 11.04
CA LYS A 178 -12.87 1.88 11.67
C LYS A 178 -11.96 1.21 10.65
N ILE A 179 -10.64 1.36 10.84
CA ILE A 179 -9.61 0.65 10.10
C ILE A 179 -9.22 -0.59 10.88
N ALA A 180 -9.65 -1.76 10.42
CA ALA A 180 -9.31 -3.05 10.99
C ALA A 180 -7.82 -3.38 10.81
N VAL A 181 -7.25 -4.16 11.73
CA VAL A 181 -5.90 -4.70 11.59
C VAL A 181 -5.99 -6.21 11.41
N ALA A 182 -5.65 -6.71 10.21
CA ALA A 182 -5.61 -8.13 9.94
C ALA A 182 -4.54 -8.85 10.77
N ASP A 183 -4.81 -10.12 11.15
CA ASP A 183 -3.90 -10.93 11.96
C ASP A 183 -2.76 -11.56 11.14
N GLY A 184 -2.23 -10.83 10.15
CA GLY A 184 -1.12 -11.20 9.31
C GLY A 184 -0.12 -10.08 9.15
N PHE A 185 1.05 -10.43 8.62
CA PHE A 185 2.12 -9.47 8.36
C PHE A 185 2.31 -9.28 6.86
N ILE A 186 2.27 -8.03 6.41
CA ILE A 186 2.86 -7.63 5.15
C ILE A 186 4.36 -7.36 5.39
N THR A 187 5.21 -7.90 4.51
CA THR A 187 6.65 -7.67 4.59
C THR A 187 7.05 -6.66 3.52
N THR A 188 7.60 -5.53 3.95
CA THR A 188 8.07 -4.47 3.05
C THR A 188 9.58 -4.28 3.13
N SER A 189 10.18 -3.71 2.08
CA SER A 189 11.62 -3.53 2.02
C SER A 189 12.13 -2.44 2.98
N ALA A 190 13.16 -2.78 3.76
CA ALA A 190 13.90 -1.83 4.60
C ALA A 190 14.91 -0.97 3.80
N ARG A 191 15.05 -1.17 2.49
CA ARG A 191 16.06 -0.55 1.62
C ARG A 191 16.19 0.96 1.83
N ARG A 192 15.06 1.67 1.95
CA ARG A 192 15.04 3.11 2.19
C ARG A 192 15.72 3.50 3.50
N PHE A 193 15.52 2.70 4.54
CA PHE A 193 16.11 2.95 5.87
C PHE A 193 17.58 2.58 5.90
N THR A 194 17.97 1.49 5.23
CA THR A 194 19.38 1.08 5.16
C THR A 194 20.22 2.05 4.34
N ASN A 195 19.75 2.51 3.18
CA ASN A 195 20.47 3.42 2.31
C ASN A 195 20.54 4.86 2.87
N GLY A 196 19.46 5.34 3.49
CA GLY A 196 19.33 6.69 4.03
C GLY A 196 19.82 6.88 5.47
N GLY A 197 20.24 5.79 6.12
CA GLY A 197 20.51 5.75 7.57
C GLY A 197 19.22 5.65 8.37
N MET A 198 19.10 4.57 9.18
CA MET A 198 17.83 4.20 9.82
C MET A 198 17.23 5.32 10.67
N LEU A 199 17.98 5.86 11.63
CA LEU A 199 17.50 6.91 12.53
C LEU A 199 17.17 8.20 11.78
N ARG A 200 18.02 8.58 10.81
CA ARG A 200 17.80 9.76 9.98
C ARG A 200 16.51 9.65 9.17
N THR A 201 16.29 8.49 8.55
CA THR A 201 15.07 8.23 7.75
C THR A 201 13.83 8.22 8.63
N MET A 202 13.87 7.53 9.79
CA MET A 202 12.76 7.53 10.75
C MET A 202 12.42 8.95 11.21
N TRP A 203 13.43 9.75 11.57
CA TRP A 203 13.22 11.14 12.00
C TRP A 203 12.61 12.00 10.88
N LYS A 204 13.13 11.89 9.64
CA LYS A 204 12.57 12.60 8.49
C LYS A 204 11.10 12.22 8.24
N MET A 205 10.75 10.93 8.31
CA MET A 205 9.37 10.49 8.16
C MET A 205 8.44 11.06 9.25
N GLN A 206 8.90 11.10 10.51
CA GLN A 206 8.13 11.72 11.59
C GLN A 206 7.98 13.24 11.38
N LYS A 207 9.04 13.90 10.90
CA LYS A 207 9.01 15.34 10.58
C LYS A 207 8.01 15.66 9.47
N ILE A 208 7.97 14.85 8.40
CA ILE A 208 7.00 14.99 7.31
C ILE A 208 5.57 14.85 7.83
N GLN A 209 5.29 13.80 8.63
CA GLN A 209 3.97 13.62 9.23
C GLN A 209 3.58 14.78 10.17
N HIS A 210 4.54 15.30 10.94
CA HIS A 210 4.31 16.44 11.82
C HIS A 210 3.94 17.70 11.04
N PHE A 211 4.69 18.03 9.98
CA PHE A 211 4.42 19.19 9.15
C PHE A 211 3.10 19.05 8.37
N TYR A 212 2.81 17.86 7.85
CA TYR A 212 1.52 17.60 7.21
C TYR A 212 0.36 17.91 8.16
N ARG A 213 0.41 17.43 9.41
CA ARG A 213 -0.61 17.73 10.43
C ARG A 213 -0.71 19.22 10.79
N LYS A 214 0.36 19.98 10.56
CA LYS A 214 0.37 21.45 10.71
C LYS A 214 -0.13 22.21 9.47
N GLY A 215 -0.57 21.49 8.44
CA GLY A 215 -1.13 22.08 7.22
C GLY A 215 -0.11 22.51 6.19
N VAL A 216 1.16 22.04 6.28
CA VAL A 216 2.16 22.28 5.22
C VAL A 216 1.73 21.51 3.97
N ALA A 217 1.77 22.18 2.82
CA ALA A 217 1.32 21.63 1.55
C ALA A 217 2.12 20.38 1.14
N PRO A 218 1.46 19.34 0.59
CA PRO A 218 2.12 18.10 0.16
C PRO A 218 3.26 18.33 -0.84
N GLU A 219 3.17 19.33 -1.69
CA GLU A 219 4.18 19.73 -2.68
C GLU A 219 5.49 20.18 -2.02
N GLU A 220 5.40 20.89 -0.91
CA GLU A 220 6.57 21.31 -0.11
C GLU A 220 7.18 20.11 0.62
N LEU A 221 6.34 19.23 1.17
CA LEU A 221 6.78 18.02 1.84
C LEU A 221 7.47 17.04 0.89
N LEU A 222 7.08 17.03 -0.39
CA LEU A 222 7.71 16.21 -1.41
C LEU A 222 9.19 16.55 -1.61
N LYS A 223 9.59 17.81 -1.45
CA LYS A 223 11.00 18.22 -1.51
C LYS A 223 11.81 17.55 -0.40
N LEU A 224 11.29 17.56 0.83
CA LEU A 224 11.91 16.88 1.97
C LEU A 224 11.95 15.34 1.81
N TYR A 225 10.95 14.78 1.12
CA TYR A 225 10.86 13.34 0.88
C TYR A 225 11.86 12.85 -0.17
N ARG A 226 12.13 13.61 -1.23
CA ARG A 226 13.09 13.26 -2.30
C ARG A 226 14.50 13.09 -1.79
N ASP A 227 14.89 13.80 -0.73
CA ASP A 227 16.20 13.66 -0.08
C ASP A 227 16.38 12.30 0.65
N VAL A 228 15.37 11.42 0.63
CA VAL A 228 15.36 10.13 1.33
C VAL A 228 15.29 8.94 0.35
N ARG A 229 15.19 9.23 -0.96
CA ARG A 229 15.13 8.20 -2.02
C ARG A 229 16.50 7.82 -2.55
#